data_25927aae93d4cf6f1083b0df67fb79f6
#
_entry.id   25927aae93d4cf6f1083b0df67fb79f6
#
_cell.length_a   1.000
_cell.length_b   1.000
_cell.length_c   1.000
_cell.angle_alpha   90.00
_cell.angle_beta   90.00
_cell.angle_gamma   90.00
#
_symmetry.space_group_name_H-M   'P 1'
#
loop_
_entity.id
_entity.type
_entity.pdbx_description
1 polymer ?
#
loop_
_entity_poly.entity_id
_entity_poly.type
_entity_poly.pdbx_seq_one_letter_code
_entity_poly.pdbx_strand_id
1 'polypeptide(L)'
;VSHSITRHDPTPLMIGDTTVAPGSRARLQIDLVELADGTKVRLPVVAINGIRPGPRLYLGAAIHGDEVNGVAILSEALAPLDPRSLAGSIVCVPVQHPLAFYADHRIPISQFMKSPLDQAPIDAWTCFPGDPRGNLAQIVAATLFGLIRRCSCAIDIHTPTRGGRYVPIAILPSPSLGAAAEAADWLASQAAPGYIMKTNIGMYVSPGILCVEATKANVPAFTFEIGEGGQLERAMIDEGARCVRNALIGLGMIADERRLPATSYIMREFLGIRAQRGGLLHTLTVLGHEVRRGDPLARIVDIYGDTVETVLAPEPGVFVRATTLSTVSTGERVATLGLL
;
A
#
# COMPACT_ATOMS: atom_id res chain seq x y z
N VAL A 1 10.08 -14.30 -20.96
CA VAL A 1 10.09 -12.86 -21.26
C VAL A 1 10.82 -12.19 -20.12
N SER A 2 12.03 -11.66 -20.39
CA SER A 2 12.80 -10.89 -19.41
C SER A 2 12.11 -9.54 -19.23
N HIS A 3 11.32 -9.40 -18.14
CA HIS A 3 10.79 -8.11 -17.75
C HIS A 3 12.00 -7.23 -17.31
N SER A 4 12.31 -6.20 -18.07
CA SER A 4 13.51 -5.39 -17.86
C SER A 4 13.30 -4.39 -16.71
N ILE A 5 13.45 -4.84 -15.49
CA ILE A 5 13.66 -3.93 -14.36
C ILE A 5 15.08 -3.36 -14.49
N THR A 6 15.18 -2.04 -14.58
CA THR A 6 16.47 -1.35 -14.74
C THR A 6 17.42 -1.68 -13.59
N ARG A 7 18.67 -2.00 -13.92
CA ARG A 7 19.73 -2.26 -12.94
C ARG A 7 20.72 -1.09 -12.94
N HIS A 8 21.25 -0.78 -11.78
CA HIS A 8 22.24 0.29 -11.58
C HIS A 8 23.53 -0.29 -11.05
N ASP A 9 24.64 0.30 -11.43
CA ASP A 9 25.94 0.01 -10.83
C ASP A 9 25.97 0.52 -9.38
N PRO A 10 26.83 -0.06 -8.51
CA PRO A 10 26.96 0.34 -7.12
C PRO A 10 27.66 1.69 -6.99
N THR A 11 26.94 2.77 -7.25
CA THR A 11 27.39 4.15 -7.10
C THR A 11 26.84 4.77 -5.82
N PRO A 12 27.43 5.88 -5.32
CA PRO A 12 26.86 6.63 -4.21
C PRO A 12 25.42 7.02 -4.48
N LEU A 13 24.53 6.72 -3.51
CA LEU A 13 23.10 6.99 -3.58
C LEU A 13 22.81 8.37 -2.98
N MET A 14 22.33 9.30 -3.80
CA MET A 14 21.95 10.64 -3.35
C MET A 14 20.50 10.67 -2.90
N ILE A 15 20.25 11.04 -1.65
CA ILE A 15 18.92 11.25 -1.06
C ILE A 15 18.90 12.64 -0.41
N GLY A 16 18.14 13.58 -0.99
CA GLY A 16 18.28 14.99 -0.64
C GLY A 16 19.75 15.43 -0.83
N ASP A 17 20.32 16.08 0.17
CA ASP A 17 21.71 16.51 0.19
C ASP A 17 22.68 15.47 0.76
N THR A 18 22.19 14.29 1.10
CA THR A 18 23.01 13.25 1.74
C THR A 18 23.42 12.17 0.74
N THR A 19 24.70 11.81 0.76
CA THR A 19 25.27 10.71 -0.01
C THR A 19 25.42 9.46 0.83
N VAL A 20 24.85 8.34 0.38
CA VAL A 20 25.00 7.02 1.02
C VAL A 20 25.94 6.18 0.19
N ALA A 21 27.10 5.86 0.74
CA ALA A 21 28.14 5.09 0.06
C ALA A 21 27.66 3.63 -0.21
N PRO A 22 28.17 2.94 -1.26
CA PRO A 22 27.99 1.51 -1.42
C PRO A 22 28.42 0.71 -0.18
N GLY A 23 27.67 -0.34 0.16
CA GLY A 23 27.89 -1.15 1.36
C GLY A 23 27.40 -0.49 2.66
N SER A 24 26.59 0.58 2.57
CA SER A 24 26.15 1.36 3.73
C SER A 24 24.63 1.40 3.87
N ARG A 25 24.18 1.60 5.10
CA ARG A 25 22.80 1.93 5.47
C ARG A 25 22.77 3.29 6.17
N ALA A 26 21.80 4.12 5.83
CA ALA A 26 21.59 5.41 6.48
C ALA A 26 20.11 5.62 6.83
N ARG A 27 19.86 6.30 7.94
CA ARG A 27 18.57 6.87 8.32
C ARG A 27 18.65 8.37 8.10
N LEU A 28 17.79 8.89 7.25
CA LEU A 28 17.84 10.27 6.77
C LEU A 28 16.50 10.93 7.03
N GLN A 29 16.51 12.26 6.97
CA GLN A 29 15.31 13.07 7.01
C GLN A 29 15.37 14.10 5.90
N ILE A 30 14.28 14.24 5.14
CA ILE A 30 14.12 15.25 4.11
C ILE A 30 13.14 16.29 4.63
N ASP A 31 13.51 17.58 4.61
CA ASP A 31 12.58 18.66 4.94
C ASP A 31 11.38 18.62 3.99
N LEU A 32 10.18 18.61 4.54
CA LEU A 32 8.94 18.47 3.79
C LEU A 32 8.15 19.78 3.78
N VAL A 33 7.74 20.26 4.94
CA VAL A 33 7.03 21.54 5.14
C VAL A 33 7.41 22.17 6.47
N GLU A 34 7.11 23.47 6.61
CA GLU A 34 7.23 24.20 7.87
C GLU A 34 5.83 24.55 8.38
N LEU A 35 5.57 24.29 9.66
CA LEU A 35 4.32 24.62 10.32
C LEU A 35 4.29 26.09 10.75
N ALA A 36 3.11 26.57 11.14
CA ALA A 36 2.89 27.98 11.49
C ALA A 36 3.77 28.50 12.65
N ASP A 37 4.26 27.62 13.50
CA ASP A 37 5.15 27.92 14.62
C ASP A 37 6.66 27.80 14.28
N GLY A 38 6.98 27.55 12.99
CA GLY A 38 8.33 27.34 12.51
C GLY A 38 8.84 25.90 12.67
N THR A 39 8.03 24.97 13.21
CA THR A 39 8.41 23.56 13.31
C THR A 39 8.53 22.92 11.92
N LYS A 40 9.70 22.34 11.64
CA LYS A 40 9.93 21.60 10.40
C LYS A 40 9.40 20.19 10.49
N VAL A 41 8.51 19.85 9.60
CA VAL A 41 8.06 18.46 9.35
C VAL A 41 9.01 17.81 8.38
N ARG A 42 9.51 16.62 8.73
CA ARG A 42 10.50 15.90 7.95
C ARG A 42 10.02 14.52 7.55
N LEU A 43 10.33 14.13 6.33
CA LEU A 43 10.08 12.82 5.77
C LEU A 43 11.19 11.86 6.20
N PRO A 44 10.90 10.79 6.95
CA PRO A 44 11.90 9.81 7.33
C PRO A 44 12.23 8.90 6.15
N VAL A 45 13.52 8.69 5.87
CA VAL A 45 14.00 7.81 4.81
C VAL A 45 15.04 6.84 5.36
N VAL A 46 14.92 5.56 5.00
CA VAL A 46 15.95 4.56 5.20
C VAL A 46 16.53 4.22 3.83
N ALA A 47 17.80 4.52 3.62
CA ALA A 47 18.53 4.16 2.42
C ALA A 47 19.47 2.99 2.71
N ILE A 48 19.43 1.93 1.88
CA ILE A 48 20.35 0.80 1.93
C ILE A 48 21.00 0.70 0.55
N ASN A 49 22.29 0.95 0.48
CA ASN A 49 23.04 0.96 -0.78
C ASN A 49 23.97 -0.27 -0.83
N GLY A 50 23.67 -1.21 -1.71
CA GLY A 50 24.42 -2.45 -1.90
C GLY A 50 25.76 -2.22 -2.62
N ILE A 51 26.59 -3.27 -2.65
CA ILE A 51 27.92 -3.23 -3.32
C ILE A 51 27.92 -3.94 -4.68
N ARG A 52 26.80 -4.55 -5.09
CA ARG A 52 26.68 -5.26 -6.36
C ARG A 52 25.68 -4.56 -7.28
N PRO A 53 25.85 -4.62 -8.61
CA PRO A 53 24.87 -4.10 -9.55
C PRO A 53 23.48 -4.73 -9.32
N GLY A 54 22.45 -3.90 -9.34
CA GLY A 54 21.07 -4.38 -9.11
C GLY A 54 20.03 -3.27 -9.26
N PRO A 55 18.75 -3.59 -9.08
CA PRO A 55 17.71 -2.59 -9.16
C PRO A 55 17.72 -1.66 -7.95
N ARG A 56 17.12 -0.48 -8.10
CA ARG A 56 16.78 0.41 -6.99
C ARG A 56 15.31 0.26 -6.70
N LEU A 57 14.98 -0.30 -5.54
CA LEU A 57 13.61 -0.54 -5.11
C LEU A 57 13.15 0.59 -4.18
N TYR A 58 12.01 1.20 -4.51
CA TYR A 58 11.28 2.06 -3.58
C TYR A 58 10.30 1.22 -2.75
N LEU A 59 10.27 1.47 -1.45
CA LEU A 59 9.33 0.89 -0.51
C LEU A 59 8.67 2.02 0.29
N GLY A 60 7.35 2.15 0.19
CA GLY A 60 6.58 3.16 0.91
C GLY A 60 5.54 2.56 1.83
N ALA A 61 5.22 3.26 2.93
CA ALA A 61 4.10 2.93 3.81
C ALA A 61 3.56 4.19 4.51
N ALA A 62 2.41 4.06 5.14
CA ALA A 62 1.77 5.09 5.95
C ALA A 62 1.69 6.46 5.25
N ILE A 63 1.21 6.47 3.99
CA ILE A 63 0.72 7.69 3.34
C ILE A 63 -0.61 8.09 3.99
N HIS A 64 -1.41 7.13 4.40
CA HIS A 64 -2.49 7.29 5.34
C HIS A 64 -1.97 6.98 6.74
N GLY A 65 -2.19 7.90 7.67
CA GLY A 65 -1.48 7.86 8.95
C GLY A 65 -1.88 6.74 9.89
N ASP A 66 -3.08 6.22 9.76
CA ASP A 66 -3.59 5.08 10.54
C ASP A 66 -3.20 3.70 9.95
N GLU A 67 -2.48 3.64 8.82
CA GLU A 67 -2.08 2.40 8.16
C GLU A 67 -0.72 1.88 8.66
N VAL A 68 -0.66 1.55 9.96
CA VAL A 68 0.58 1.31 10.70
C VAL A 68 1.27 -0.03 10.43
N ASN A 69 0.53 -1.05 9.94
CA ASN A 69 1.11 -2.36 9.62
C ASN A 69 2.27 -2.26 8.63
N GLY A 70 2.14 -1.40 7.61
CA GLY A 70 3.18 -1.18 6.61
C GLY A 70 4.52 -0.73 7.21
N VAL A 71 4.49 0.11 8.23
CA VAL A 71 5.70 0.58 8.93
C VAL A 71 6.42 -0.59 9.61
N ALA A 72 5.67 -1.45 10.31
CA ALA A 72 6.22 -2.64 10.97
C ALA A 72 6.74 -3.67 9.96
N ILE A 73 5.99 -3.92 8.88
CA ILE A 73 6.41 -4.79 7.77
C ILE A 73 7.76 -4.36 7.21
N LEU A 74 7.92 -3.07 6.88
CA LEU A 74 9.17 -2.54 6.34
C LEU A 74 10.31 -2.63 7.34
N SER A 75 10.04 -2.34 8.62
CA SER A 75 11.04 -2.49 9.68
C SER A 75 11.58 -3.91 9.76
N GLU A 76 10.70 -4.91 9.80
CA GLU A 76 11.08 -6.32 9.91
C GLU A 76 11.72 -6.89 8.65
N ALA A 77 11.20 -6.55 7.48
CA ALA A 77 11.76 -7.00 6.21
C ALA A 77 13.18 -6.48 5.97
N LEU A 78 13.46 -5.25 6.41
CA LEU A 78 14.73 -4.58 6.14
C LEU A 78 15.77 -4.76 7.27
N ALA A 79 15.34 -5.04 8.51
CA ALA A 79 16.26 -5.17 9.64
C ALA A 79 17.42 -6.18 9.40
N PRO A 80 17.17 -7.39 8.84
CA PRO A 80 18.21 -8.40 8.68
C PRO A 80 19.14 -8.17 7.47
N LEU A 81 18.90 -7.14 6.64
CA LEU A 81 19.70 -6.94 5.42
C LEU A 81 21.08 -6.39 5.73
N ASP A 82 22.14 -7.05 5.26
CA ASP A 82 23.49 -6.51 5.24
C ASP A 82 23.73 -5.79 3.88
N PRO A 83 23.99 -4.47 3.89
CA PRO A 83 24.28 -3.73 2.66
C PRO A 83 25.44 -4.32 1.84
N ARG A 84 26.41 -4.97 2.49
CA ARG A 84 27.57 -5.58 1.83
C ARG A 84 27.24 -6.86 1.07
N SER A 85 26.07 -7.45 1.31
CA SER A 85 25.59 -8.62 0.55
C SER A 85 24.47 -8.26 -0.42
N LEU A 86 23.96 -7.02 -0.41
CA LEU A 86 22.86 -6.55 -1.23
C LEU A 86 23.31 -6.28 -2.67
N ALA A 87 22.46 -6.63 -3.65
CA ALA A 87 22.59 -6.17 -5.04
C ALA A 87 21.55 -5.06 -5.29
N GLY A 88 22.04 -3.92 -5.84
CA GLY A 88 21.22 -2.72 -6.01
C GLY A 88 21.04 -1.93 -4.72
N SER A 89 19.97 -1.16 -4.64
CA SER A 89 19.71 -0.28 -3.49
C SER A 89 18.24 -0.21 -3.13
N ILE A 90 17.94 0.16 -1.88
CA ILE A 90 16.60 0.34 -1.36
C ILE A 90 16.44 1.77 -0.87
N VAL A 91 15.38 2.45 -1.33
CA VAL A 91 14.91 3.73 -0.81
C VAL A 91 13.58 3.45 -0.11
N CYS A 92 13.60 3.41 1.21
CA CYS A 92 12.42 3.12 2.02
C CYS A 92 11.93 4.38 2.73
N VAL A 93 10.65 4.70 2.56
CA VAL A 93 9.95 5.78 3.26
C VAL A 93 8.89 5.13 4.16
N PRO A 94 9.24 4.78 5.40
CA PRO A 94 8.34 4.02 6.28
C PRO A 94 7.11 4.82 6.70
N VAL A 95 7.19 6.15 6.70
CA VAL A 95 6.08 7.06 6.96
C VAL A 95 6.06 8.12 5.87
N GLN A 96 5.22 7.92 4.86
CA GLN A 96 5.12 8.81 3.70
C GLN A 96 4.41 10.13 4.02
N HIS A 97 3.54 10.14 5.04
CA HIS A 97 2.84 11.36 5.46
C HIS A 97 2.96 11.58 6.98
N PRO A 98 4.05 12.23 7.47
CA PRO A 98 4.32 12.37 8.90
C PRO A 98 3.20 13.04 9.70
N LEU A 99 2.50 14.04 9.15
CA LEU A 99 1.40 14.72 9.85
C LEU A 99 0.14 13.86 9.94
N ALA A 100 -0.17 13.05 8.92
CA ALA A 100 -1.26 12.08 8.97
C ALA A 100 -0.95 10.98 9.99
N PHE A 101 0.30 10.50 10.02
CA PHE A 101 0.78 9.51 10.98
C PHE A 101 0.71 10.03 12.42
N TYR A 102 1.12 11.28 12.65
CA TYR A 102 0.99 11.93 13.97
C TYR A 102 -0.48 12.06 14.40
N ALA A 103 -1.36 12.35 13.46
CA ALA A 103 -2.80 12.46 13.72
C ALA A 103 -3.49 11.09 13.89
N ASP A 104 -2.81 9.99 13.62
CA ASP A 104 -3.35 8.62 13.62
C ASP A 104 -4.65 8.54 12.79
N HIS A 105 -4.64 9.16 11.62
CA HIS A 105 -5.81 9.30 10.76
C HIS A 105 -5.40 9.27 9.29
N ARG A 106 -6.33 8.87 8.40
CA ARG A 106 -6.09 8.79 6.95
C ARG A 106 -5.43 10.04 6.39
N ILE A 107 -5.91 11.21 6.81
CA ILE A 107 -5.36 12.52 6.44
C ILE A 107 -5.16 13.37 7.70
N PRO A 108 -4.27 14.40 7.69
CA PRO A 108 -4.09 15.25 8.86
C PRO A 108 -5.39 15.97 9.24
N ILE A 109 -5.90 15.74 10.44
CA ILE A 109 -7.15 16.36 10.93
C ILE A 109 -7.09 17.89 10.87
N SER A 110 -5.91 18.49 11.05
CA SER A 110 -5.71 19.93 10.95
C SER A 110 -6.11 20.53 9.59
N GLN A 111 -6.06 19.73 8.51
CA GLN A 111 -6.54 20.18 7.18
C GLN A 111 -8.05 20.39 7.16
N PHE A 112 -8.82 19.65 7.95
CA PHE A 112 -10.27 19.82 8.04
C PHE A 112 -10.68 21.08 8.79
N MET A 113 -9.84 21.56 9.71
CA MET A 113 -10.21 22.61 10.65
C MET A 113 -9.76 23.99 10.22
N LYS A 114 -8.77 24.11 9.31
CA LYS A 114 -8.12 25.40 9.04
C LYS A 114 -8.63 26.15 7.84
N SER A 115 -9.32 25.55 6.89
CA SER A 115 -9.81 26.27 5.72
C SER A 115 -11.08 25.67 5.15
N PRO A 116 -12.26 26.09 5.64
CA PRO A 116 -13.52 25.69 5.04
C PRO A 116 -13.74 26.31 3.65
N LEU A 117 -12.97 27.35 3.27
CA LEU A 117 -13.18 28.07 2.03
C LEU A 117 -12.32 27.56 0.88
N ASP A 118 -11.11 27.08 1.15
CA ASP A 118 -10.18 26.77 0.09
C ASP A 118 -10.16 25.31 -0.31
N GLN A 119 -10.56 24.38 0.56
CA GLN A 119 -10.38 22.98 0.23
C GLN A 119 -11.18 22.00 1.08
N ALA A 120 -11.86 21.09 0.42
CA ALA A 120 -12.10 19.76 0.98
C ALA A 120 -10.74 19.12 1.32
N PRO A 121 -10.66 18.30 2.38
CA PRO A 121 -9.45 17.56 2.70
C PRO A 121 -9.01 16.71 1.50
N ILE A 122 -7.77 16.93 1.07
CA ILE A 122 -7.21 16.23 -0.09
C ILE A 122 -6.34 15.09 0.41
N ASP A 123 -6.59 13.92 -0.14
CA ASP A 123 -5.80 12.71 0.12
C ASP A 123 -4.51 12.76 -0.71
N ALA A 124 -3.35 12.79 -0.03
CA ALA A 124 -2.05 12.85 -0.69
C ALA A 124 -1.81 11.68 -1.65
N TRP A 125 -2.39 10.51 -1.35
CA TRP A 125 -2.30 9.32 -2.20
C TRP A 125 -2.89 9.52 -3.61
N THR A 126 -3.84 10.45 -3.75
CA THR A 126 -4.50 10.78 -5.03
C THR A 126 -3.90 12.00 -5.73
N CYS A 127 -2.80 12.56 -5.23
CA CYS A 127 -2.23 13.81 -5.73
C CYS A 127 -0.99 13.63 -6.60
N PHE A 128 -0.55 12.39 -6.89
CA PHE A 128 0.65 12.17 -7.69
C PHE A 128 0.47 12.64 -9.15
N PRO A 129 1.52 13.19 -9.78
CA PRO A 129 2.91 13.31 -9.32
C PRO A 129 3.15 14.44 -8.30
N GLY A 130 2.12 15.21 -7.93
CA GLY A 130 2.20 16.33 -7.00
C GLY A 130 2.67 17.66 -7.61
N ASP A 131 2.64 18.70 -6.78
CA ASP A 131 3.21 20.03 -7.09
C ASP A 131 3.99 20.52 -5.86
N PRO A 132 5.30 20.82 -5.99
CA PRO A 132 6.12 21.30 -4.88
C PRO A 132 5.72 22.71 -4.39
N ARG A 133 4.87 23.43 -5.14
CA ARG A 133 4.32 24.75 -4.78
C ARG A 133 2.83 24.68 -4.45
N GLY A 134 2.27 23.48 -4.39
CA GLY A 134 0.87 23.24 -4.13
C GLY A 134 0.53 23.24 -2.64
N ASN A 135 -0.61 22.66 -2.29
CA ASN A 135 -1.00 22.44 -0.91
C ASN A 135 -0.19 21.29 -0.29
N LEU A 136 -0.40 21.04 1.02
CA LEU A 136 0.34 20.02 1.77
C LEU A 136 0.31 18.65 1.09
N ALA A 137 -0.86 18.17 0.63
CA ALA A 137 -0.99 16.87 -0.02
C ALA A 137 -0.19 16.80 -1.34
N GLN A 138 -0.20 17.86 -2.13
CA GLN A 138 0.56 17.98 -3.38
C GLN A 138 2.08 18.05 -3.11
N ILE A 139 2.52 18.75 -2.05
CA ILE A 139 3.94 18.81 -1.65
C ILE A 139 4.42 17.43 -1.20
N VAL A 140 3.63 16.71 -0.39
CA VAL A 140 3.94 15.34 0.02
C VAL A 140 4.10 14.44 -1.20
N ALA A 141 3.10 14.44 -2.11
CA ALA A 141 3.13 13.65 -3.33
C ALA A 141 4.34 13.98 -4.21
N ALA A 142 4.64 15.28 -4.42
CA ALA A 142 5.79 15.72 -5.24
C ALA A 142 7.13 15.27 -4.64
N THR A 143 7.30 15.35 -3.33
CA THR A 143 8.51 14.93 -2.63
C THR A 143 8.73 13.42 -2.77
N LEU A 144 7.68 12.62 -2.53
CA LEU A 144 7.71 11.17 -2.70
C LEU A 144 7.98 10.79 -4.15
N PHE A 145 7.29 11.43 -5.09
CA PHE A 145 7.48 11.14 -6.52
C PHE A 145 8.89 11.47 -7.00
N GLY A 146 9.51 12.50 -6.44
CA GLY A 146 10.92 12.82 -6.67
C GLY A 146 11.88 11.70 -6.29
N LEU A 147 11.56 10.91 -5.27
CA LEU A 147 12.30 9.69 -4.88
C LEU A 147 11.96 8.51 -5.79
N ILE A 148 10.65 8.26 -6.00
CA ILE A 148 10.11 7.12 -6.76
C ILE A 148 10.65 7.11 -8.19
N ARG A 149 10.61 8.24 -8.91
CA ARG A 149 11.03 8.32 -10.31
C ARG A 149 12.52 8.02 -10.56
N ARG A 150 13.34 7.95 -9.49
CA ARG A 150 14.74 7.55 -9.54
C ARG A 150 14.95 6.07 -9.24
N CYS A 151 13.87 5.35 -8.98
CA CYS A 151 13.90 3.92 -8.67
C CYS A 151 13.56 3.09 -9.91
N SER A 152 13.93 1.83 -9.88
CA SER A 152 13.68 0.85 -10.94
C SER A 152 12.26 0.28 -10.83
N CYS A 153 11.73 0.22 -9.62
CA CYS A 153 10.39 -0.27 -9.31
C CYS A 153 9.97 0.18 -7.90
N ALA A 154 8.68 0.04 -7.58
CA ALA A 154 8.13 0.48 -6.31
C ALA A 154 7.07 -0.48 -5.75
N ILE A 155 6.97 -0.53 -4.43
CA ILE A 155 5.87 -1.18 -3.68
C ILE A 155 5.35 -0.18 -2.67
N ASP A 156 4.04 0.11 -2.74
CA ASP A 156 3.35 1.01 -1.83
C ASP A 156 2.44 0.20 -0.89
N ILE A 157 2.78 0.16 0.40
CA ILE A 157 2.14 -0.72 1.38
C ILE A 157 1.06 0.05 2.12
N HIS A 158 -0.14 -0.51 2.08
CA HIS A 158 -1.35 0.02 2.67
C HIS A 158 -2.05 -0.98 3.57
N THR A 159 -2.99 -0.46 4.36
CA THR A 159 -4.13 -1.20 4.89
C THR A 159 -5.40 -0.46 4.44
N PRO A 160 -6.60 -1.05 4.53
CA PRO A 160 -7.79 -0.21 4.63
C PRO A 160 -7.65 0.70 5.85
N THR A 161 -8.27 1.86 5.81
CA THR A 161 -8.41 2.69 7.02
C THR A 161 -9.10 1.91 8.14
N ARG A 162 -9.04 2.42 9.37
CA ARG A 162 -9.75 1.82 10.52
C ARG A 162 -11.16 1.38 10.15
N GLY A 163 -11.54 0.21 10.61
CA GLY A 163 -12.85 -0.38 10.34
C GLY A 163 -12.94 -1.17 9.04
N GLY A 164 -11.80 -1.43 8.40
CA GLY A 164 -11.72 -2.33 7.25
C GLY A 164 -10.50 -3.21 7.31
N ARG A 165 -10.62 -4.47 6.86
CA ARG A 165 -9.54 -5.45 6.83
C ARG A 165 -9.46 -6.11 5.46
N TYR A 166 -8.27 -6.13 4.87
CA TYR A 166 -7.95 -6.88 3.64
C TYR A 166 -7.16 -8.15 3.92
N VAL A 167 -7.35 -9.15 3.03
CA VAL A 167 -6.34 -10.19 2.81
C VAL A 167 -5.05 -9.56 2.26
N PRO A 168 -3.88 -10.25 2.32
CA PRO A 168 -2.66 -9.77 1.66
C PRO A 168 -2.84 -9.73 0.14
N ILE A 169 -3.11 -8.57 -0.45
CA ILE A 169 -3.47 -8.42 -1.87
C ILE A 169 -2.62 -7.38 -2.58
N ALA A 170 -2.02 -7.77 -3.71
CA ALA A 170 -1.41 -6.83 -4.65
C ALA A 170 -2.46 -6.31 -5.64
N ILE A 171 -2.58 -5.00 -5.75
CA ILE A 171 -3.49 -4.33 -6.68
C ILE A 171 -2.64 -3.64 -7.74
N LEU A 172 -2.81 -4.08 -8.99
CA LEU A 172 -1.98 -3.67 -10.11
C LEU A 172 -2.53 -2.42 -10.80
N PRO A 173 -1.65 -1.59 -11.38
CA PRO A 173 -2.09 -0.56 -12.31
C PRO A 173 -2.72 -1.20 -13.55
N SER A 174 -3.50 -0.38 -14.30
CA SER A 174 -4.16 -0.87 -15.52
C SER A 174 -3.16 -1.46 -16.52
N PRO A 175 -3.42 -2.64 -17.09
CA PRO A 175 -2.61 -3.23 -18.19
C PRO A 175 -2.47 -2.30 -19.39
N SER A 176 -3.37 -1.33 -19.57
CA SER A 176 -3.28 -0.34 -20.65
C SER A 176 -2.04 0.56 -20.58
N LEU A 177 -1.32 0.56 -19.45
CA LEU A 177 -0.04 1.27 -19.28
C LEU A 177 1.16 0.50 -19.88
N GLY A 178 0.92 -0.61 -20.58
CA GLY A 178 1.91 -1.31 -21.39
C GLY A 178 3.00 -2.02 -20.59
N ALA A 179 4.24 -2.01 -21.12
CA ALA A 179 5.36 -2.81 -20.58
C ALA A 179 5.68 -2.54 -19.10
N ALA A 180 5.48 -1.31 -18.62
CA ALA A 180 5.68 -0.99 -17.21
C ALA A 180 4.62 -1.65 -16.30
N ALA A 181 3.36 -1.77 -16.78
CA ALA A 181 2.32 -2.50 -16.06
C ALA A 181 2.56 -4.02 -16.07
N GLU A 182 3.07 -4.57 -17.17
CA GLU A 182 3.51 -5.97 -17.24
C GLU A 182 4.66 -6.25 -16.26
N ALA A 183 5.61 -5.33 -16.14
CA ALA A 183 6.69 -5.43 -15.17
C ALA A 183 6.20 -5.28 -13.72
N ALA A 184 5.14 -4.48 -13.47
CA ALA A 184 4.49 -4.39 -12.16
C ALA A 184 3.77 -5.70 -11.80
N ASP A 185 3.09 -6.34 -12.76
CA ASP A 185 2.49 -7.66 -12.59
C ASP A 185 3.54 -8.72 -12.25
N TRP A 186 4.65 -8.72 -13.01
CA TRP A 186 5.78 -9.60 -12.70
C TRP A 186 6.31 -9.35 -11.28
N LEU A 187 6.53 -8.09 -10.87
CA LEU A 187 7.01 -7.74 -9.54
C LEU A 187 6.06 -8.26 -8.44
N ALA A 188 4.75 -8.08 -8.62
CA ALA A 188 3.75 -8.60 -7.70
C ALA A 188 3.78 -10.13 -7.62
N SER A 189 3.98 -10.81 -8.76
CA SER A 189 4.17 -12.28 -8.79
C SER A 189 5.42 -12.73 -8.04
N GLN A 190 6.49 -11.90 -8.06
CA GLN A 190 7.69 -12.19 -7.25
C GLN A 190 7.43 -12.01 -5.76
N ALA A 191 6.68 -11.00 -5.33
CA ALA A 191 6.27 -10.81 -3.94
C ALA A 191 5.36 -11.94 -3.44
N ALA A 192 4.55 -12.51 -4.32
CA ALA A 192 3.65 -13.65 -4.06
C ALA A 192 2.73 -13.43 -2.84
N PRO A 193 1.83 -12.43 -2.86
CA PRO A 193 0.95 -12.13 -1.73
C PRO A 193 -0.20 -13.14 -1.55
N GLY A 194 -0.43 -14.02 -2.49
CA GLY A 194 -1.57 -14.96 -2.52
C GLY A 194 -2.81 -14.41 -3.22
N TYR A 195 -2.98 -13.10 -3.26
CA TYR A 195 -4.12 -12.44 -3.92
C TYR A 195 -3.60 -11.34 -4.83
N ILE A 196 -4.01 -11.34 -6.09
CA ILE A 196 -3.61 -10.35 -7.10
C ILE A 196 -4.88 -9.83 -7.80
N MET A 197 -5.07 -8.51 -7.76
CA MET A 197 -6.15 -7.82 -8.47
C MET A 197 -5.62 -7.20 -9.75
N LYS A 198 -6.18 -7.62 -10.88
CA LYS A 198 -5.90 -7.11 -12.23
C LYS A 198 -7.17 -6.45 -12.79
N THR A 199 -7.35 -5.18 -12.53
CA THR A 199 -8.56 -4.45 -12.94
C THR A 199 -8.22 -3.26 -13.84
N ASN A 200 -9.20 -2.86 -14.66
CA ASN A 200 -9.14 -1.64 -15.47
C ASN A 200 -10.06 -0.53 -14.92
N ILE A 201 -10.78 -0.79 -13.85
CA ILE A 201 -11.77 0.12 -13.28
C ILE A 201 -11.53 0.35 -11.78
N GLY A 202 -12.03 1.46 -11.28
CA GLY A 202 -12.00 1.78 -9.87
C GLY A 202 -10.85 2.70 -9.47
N MET A 203 -10.83 3.05 -8.18
CA MET A 203 -9.93 4.08 -7.66
C MET A 203 -8.44 3.71 -7.82
N TYR A 204 -8.05 2.46 -7.65
CA TYR A 204 -6.65 2.02 -7.69
C TYR A 204 -5.98 2.16 -9.06
N VAL A 205 -6.77 2.32 -10.14
CA VAL A 205 -6.27 2.52 -11.51
C VAL A 205 -6.53 3.94 -12.03
N SER A 206 -7.03 4.82 -11.15
CA SER A 206 -7.33 6.21 -11.49
C SER A 206 -6.07 7.07 -11.58
N PRO A 207 -6.06 8.11 -12.42
CA PRO A 207 -5.00 9.11 -12.43
C PRO A 207 -4.82 9.75 -11.04
N GLY A 208 -3.58 10.10 -10.72
CA GLY A 208 -3.22 10.70 -9.43
C GLY A 208 -2.82 9.68 -8.36
N ILE A 209 -3.09 8.39 -8.56
CA ILE A 209 -2.68 7.32 -7.64
C ILE A 209 -1.18 7.04 -7.80
N LEU A 210 -0.45 6.90 -6.69
CA LEU A 210 1.00 6.70 -6.66
C LEU A 210 1.46 5.65 -7.67
N CYS A 211 0.95 4.42 -7.58
CA CYS A 211 1.40 3.31 -8.44
C CYS A 211 1.04 3.51 -9.91
N VAL A 212 -0.07 4.21 -10.21
CA VAL A 212 -0.45 4.57 -11.57
C VAL A 212 0.52 5.57 -12.16
N GLU A 213 0.80 6.67 -11.45
CA GLU A 213 1.71 7.71 -11.94
C GLU A 213 3.17 7.23 -11.98
N ALA A 214 3.61 6.38 -11.03
CA ALA A 214 4.90 5.72 -11.09
C ALA A 214 5.04 4.85 -12.36
N THR A 215 4.02 4.02 -12.64
CA THR A 215 4.01 3.15 -13.84
C THR A 215 3.99 3.95 -15.14
N LYS A 216 3.23 5.06 -15.22
CA LYS A 216 3.28 6.01 -16.35
C LYS A 216 4.68 6.63 -16.54
N ALA A 217 5.41 6.82 -15.47
CA ALA A 217 6.79 7.32 -15.49
C ALA A 217 7.84 6.20 -15.73
N ASN A 218 7.41 5.02 -16.19
CA ASN A 218 8.23 3.83 -16.40
C ASN A 218 8.89 3.28 -15.13
N VAL A 219 8.27 3.48 -13.98
CA VAL A 219 8.63 2.83 -12.72
C VAL A 219 7.53 1.82 -12.37
N PRO A 220 7.69 0.53 -12.71
CA PRO A 220 6.74 -0.52 -12.38
C PRO A 220 6.40 -0.50 -10.89
N ALA A 221 5.10 -0.39 -10.56
CA ALA A 221 4.67 -0.24 -9.18
C ALA A 221 3.33 -0.94 -8.92
N PHE A 222 3.12 -1.43 -7.71
CA PHE A 222 1.81 -1.93 -7.29
C PHE A 222 1.49 -1.49 -5.86
N THR A 223 0.20 -1.37 -5.56
CA THR A 223 -0.33 -1.14 -4.21
C THR A 223 -0.48 -2.48 -3.50
N PHE A 224 0.06 -2.60 -2.30
CA PHE A 224 -0.03 -3.80 -1.47
C PHE A 224 -0.89 -3.52 -0.25
N GLU A 225 -2.12 -4.00 -0.27
CA GLU A 225 -3.06 -3.90 0.86
C GLU A 225 -2.91 -5.12 1.78
N ILE A 226 -2.83 -4.92 3.12
CA ILE A 226 -2.65 -6.03 4.05
C ILE A 226 -3.07 -5.69 5.48
N GLY A 227 -4.05 -6.43 6.01
CA GLY A 227 -4.52 -6.26 7.39
C GLY A 227 -5.48 -5.09 7.58
N GLU A 228 -5.46 -4.46 8.73
CA GLU A 228 -6.40 -3.42 9.17
C GLU A 228 -5.66 -2.15 9.63
N GLY A 229 -6.24 -0.97 9.35
CA GLY A 229 -5.75 0.31 9.86
C GLY A 229 -5.87 0.44 11.38
N GLY A 230 -4.90 1.13 12.00
CA GLY A 230 -4.83 1.34 13.43
C GLY A 230 -4.47 0.11 14.26
N GLN A 231 -4.07 -0.99 13.62
CA GLN A 231 -3.71 -2.25 14.28
C GLN A 231 -2.32 -2.72 13.88
N LEU A 232 -1.57 -3.27 14.84
CA LEU A 232 -0.34 -4.02 14.58
C LEU A 232 -0.66 -5.52 14.67
N GLU A 233 -0.93 -6.12 13.54
CA GLU A 233 -1.34 -7.52 13.46
C GLU A 233 -0.14 -8.42 13.16
N ARG A 234 0.35 -9.16 14.14
CA ARG A 234 1.55 -10.00 14.00
C ARG A 234 1.53 -10.89 12.75
N ALA A 235 0.42 -11.58 12.51
CA ALA A 235 0.30 -12.48 11.35
C ALA A 235 0.37 -11.71 10.01
N MET A 236 -0.20 -10.50 9.95
CA MET A 236 -0.14 -9.67 8.74
C MET A 236 1.24 -9.03 8.56
N ILE A 237 1.90 -8.67 9.66
CA ILE A 237 3.29 -8.17 9.62
C ILE A 237 4.24 -9.25 9.11
N ASP A 238 4.14 -10.48 9.62
CA ASP A 238 4.95 -11.62 9.18
C ASP A 238 4.73 -11.93 7.69
N GLU A 239 3.47 -11.93 7.26
CA GLU A 239 3.09 -12.19 5.88
C GLU A 239 3.56 -11.06 4.94
N GLY A 240 3.41 -9.80 5.34
CA GLY A 240 3.90 -8.66 4.57
C GLY A 240 5.43 -8.65 4.46
N ALA A 241 6.14 -8.94 5.56
CA ALA A 241 7.60 -9.04 5.56
C ALA A 241 8.08 -10.19 4.64
N ARG A 242 7.35 -11.33 4.63
CA ARG A 242 7.59 -12.43 3.69
C ARG A 242 7.44 -11.96 2.24
N CYS A 243 6.38 -11.21 1.92
CA CYS A 243 6.13 -10.69 0.57
C CYS A 243 7.22 -9.71 0.12
N VAL A 244 7.62 -8.78 0.97
CA VAL A 244 8.73 -7.85 0.67
C VAL A 244 10.03 -8.63 0.46
N ARG A 245 10.34 -9.60 1.32
CA ARG A 245 11.53 -10.46 1.18
C ARG A 245 11.50 -11.25 -0.13
N ASN A 246 10.35 -11.84 -0.49
CA ASN A 246 10.17 -12.54 -1.76
C ASN A 246 10.43 -11.62 -2.97
N ALA A 247 9.96 -10.37 -2.92
CA ALA A 247 10.23 -9.38 -3.96
C ALA A 247 11.73 -9.10 -4.09
N LEU A 248 12.45 -8.94 -2.97
CA LEU A 248 13.92 -8.78 -2.97
C LEU A 248 14.63 -9.97 -3.60
N ILE A 249 14.19 -11.19 -3.30
CA ILE A 249 14.73 -12.43 -3.90
C ILE A 249 14.44 -12.47 -5.40
N GLY A 250 13.19 -12.23 -5.80
CA GLY A 250 12.78 -12.24 -7.20
C GLY A 250 13.51 -11.18 -8.04
N LEU A 251 13.81 -10.03 -7.46
CA LEU A 251 14.63 -8.98 -8.06
C LEU A 251 16.13 -9.32 -8.11
N GLY A 252 16.56 -10.44 -7.49
CA GLY A 252 17.96 -10.82 -7.38
C GLY A 252 18.78 -9.88 -6.49
N MET A 253 18.12 -9.18 -5.55
CA MET A 253 18.78 -8.26 -4.62
C MET A 253 19.42 -9.01 -3.45
N ILE A 254 18.82 -10.12 -3.02
CA ILE A 254 19.33 -11.03 -1.99
C ILE A 254 19.30 -12.47 -2.51
N ALA A 255 20.23 -13.31 -2.02
CA ALA A 255 20.27 -14.72 -2.33
C ALA A 255 19.54 -15.50 -1.23
N ASP A 256 18.35 -15.99 -1.54
CA ASP A 256 17.54 -16.83 -0.67
C ASP A 256 16.44 -17.52 -1.50
N GLU A 257 15.66 -18.40 -0.88
CA GLU A 257 14.51 -19.05 -1.50
C GLU A 257 13.21 -18.31 -1.16
N ARG A 258 12.36 -18.13 -2.16
CA ARG A 258 11.03 -17.54 -1.96
C ARG A 258 10.11 -18.52 -1.23
N ARG A 259 9.36 -18.00 -0.27
CA ARG A 259 8.31 -18.75 0.41
C ARG A 259 6.97 -18.39 -0.21
N LEU A 260 6.36 -19.35 -0.91
CA LEU A 260 5.10 -19.12 -1.62
C LEU A 260 3.90 -19.34 -0.69
N PRO A 261 2.78 -18.65 -0.91
CA PRO A 261 1.54 -18.89 -0.20
C PRO A 261 0.94 -20.25 -0.59
N ALA A 262 0.10 -20.82 0.27
CA ALA A 262 -0.57 -22.09 0.00
C ALA A 262 -1.59 -21.99 -1.16
N THR A 263 -2.18 -20.82 -1.34
CA THR A 263 -3.17 -20.53 -2.40
C THR A 263 -2.80 -19.25 -3.13
N SER A 264 -3.22 -19.15 -4.40
CA SER A 264 -3.02 -17.96 -5.21
C SER A 264 -4.26 -17.71 -6.07
N TYR A 265 -4.79 -16.48 -5.97
CA TYR A 265 -5.96 -16.03 -6.70
C TYR A 265 -5.61 -14.83 -7.57
N ILE A 266 -6.05 -14.87 -8.84
CA ILE A 266 -6.00 -13.73 -9.74
C ILE A 266 -7.44 -13.28 -9.96
N MET A 267 -7.75 -12.06 -9.56
CA MET A 267 -9.07 -11.46 -9.62
C MET A 267 -9.10 -10.30 -10.60
N ARG A 268 -10.27 -9.99 -11.12
CA ARG A 268 -10.44 -8.98 -12.19
C ARG A 268 -11.27 -7.78 -11.78
N GLU A 269 -12.06 -7.91 -10.71
CA GLU A 269 -12.95 -6.85 -10.26
C GLU A 269 -13.19 -6.95 -8.76
N PHE A 270 -13.35 -5.79 -8.12
CA PHE A 270 -13.85 -5.66 -6.76
C PHE A 270 -15.36 -5.43 -6.77
N LEU A 271 -16.13 -6.35 -6.22
CA LEU A 271 -17.55 -6.21 -6.00
C LEU A 271 -17.82 -5.80 -4.54
N GLY A 272 -18.12 -4.52 -4.33
CA GLY A 272 -18.48 -3.99 -3.01
C GLY A 272 -19.93 -4.27 -2.65
N ILE A 273 -20.16 -4.84 -1.46
CA ILE A 273 -21.48 -5.20 -0.95
C ILE A 273 -21.84 -4.26 0.19
N ARG A 274 -23.06 -3.69 0.14
CA ARG A 274 -23.52 -2.67 1.08
C ARG A 274 -24.71 -3.16 1.88
N ALA A 275 -24.79 -2.72 3.15
CA ALA A 275 -25.93 -2.94 4.02
C ALA A 275 -27.20 -2.26 3.46
N GLN A 276 -28.33 -2.95 3.53
CA GLN A 276 -29.66 -2.39 3.27
C GLN A 276 -30.34 -1.95 4.57
N ARG A 277 -29.86 -2.43 5.71
CA ARG A 277 -30.37 -2.12 7.05
C ARG A 277 -29.21 -1.64 7.93
N GLY A 278 -29.52 -0.84 8.95
CA GLY A 278 -28.57 -0.46 10.00
C GLY A 278 -28.66 -1.38 11.21
N GLY A 279 -27.55 -1.52 11.95
CA GLY A 279 -27.50 -2.29 13.18
C GLY A 279 -26.09 -2.74 13.58
N LEU A 280 -26.03 -3.79 14.39
CA LEU A 280 -24.78 -4.45 14.80
C LEU A 280 -24.37 -5.48 13.75
N LEU A 281 -23.15 -5.35 13.26
CA LEU A 281 -22.60 -6.18 12.18
C LEU A 281 -21.86 -7.39 12.74
N HIS A 282 -22.26 -8.57 12.30
CA HIS A 282 -21.58 -9.84 12.59
C HIS A 282 -21.10 -10.48 11.30
N THR A 283 -19.80 -10.53 11.08
CA THR A 283 -19.20 -11.25 9.95
C THR A 283 -19.36 -12.76 10.15
N LEU A 284 -19.82 -13.47 9.13
CA LEU A 284 -20.10 -14.92 9.18
C LEU A 284 -19.08 -15.74 8.40
N THR A 285 -18.44 -15.16 7.39
CA THR A 285 -17.47 -15.83 6.50
C THR A 285 -16.07 -15.32 6.79
N VAL A 286 -15.09 -16.22 6.75
CA VAL A 286 -13.68 -15.88 6.96
C VAL A 286 -13.09 -15.22 5.72
N LEU A 287 -12.30 -14.16 5.91
CA LEU A 287 -11.56 -13.52 4.82
C LEU A 287 -10.63 -14.52 4.11
N GLY A 288 -10.56 -14.39 2.79
CA GLY A 288 -9.75 -15.24 1.91
C GLY A 288 -10.48 -16.49 1.42
N HIS A 289 -11.69 -16.79 1.94
CA HIS A 289 -12.46 -17.93 1.48
C HIS A 289 -13.20 -17.64 0.18
N GLU A 290 -13.30 -18.65 -0.67
CA GLU A 290 -14.21 -18.64 -1.81
C GLU A 290 -15.66 -18.72 -1.32
N VAL A 291 -16.53 -17.97 -1.98
CA VAL A 291 -17.97 -17.95 -1.72
C VAL A 291 -18.73 -18.16 -3.01
N ARG A 292 -19.92 -18.74 -2.91
CA ARG A 292 -20.88 -18.91 -3.99
C ARG A 292 -21.98 -17.88 -3.86
N ARG A 293 -22.70 -17.63 -4.95
CA ARG A 293 -23.93 -16.81 -4.89
C ARG A 293 -24.88 -17.37 -3.83
N GLY A 294 -25.33 -16.50 -2.93
CA GLY A 294 -26.24 -16.83 -1.86
C GLY A 294 -25.57 -17.25 -0.53
N ASP A 295 -24.25 -17.42 -0.50
CA ASP A 295 -23.56 -17.71 0.74
C ASP A 295 -23.63 -16.51 1.71
N PRO A 296 -23.87 -16.72 3.02
CA PRO A 296 -23.98 -15.65 3.99
C PRO A 296 -22.60 -15.06 4.31
N LEU A 297 -22.42 -13.76 4.09
CA LEU A 297 -21.19 -13.03 4.40
C LEU A 297 -21.22 -12.39 5.79
N ALA A 298 -22.39 -11.83 6.16
CA ALA A 298 -22.59 -11.16 7.43
C ALA A 298 -24.06 -11.18 7.84
N ARG A 299 -24.31 -10.90 9.11
CA ARG A 299 -25.65 -10.70 9.68
C ARG A 299 -25.69 -9.33 10.36
N ILE A 300 -26.78 -8.60 10.17
CA ILE A 300 -27.06 -7.33 10.86
C ILE A 300 -28.19 -7.57 11.84
N VAL A 301 -27.93 -7.19 13.09
CA VAL A 301 -28.87 -7.33 14.21
C VAL A 301 -29.20 -5.92 14.69
N ASP A 302 -30.49 -5.64 14.94
CA ASP A 302 -30.90 -4.35 15.49
C ASP A 302 -30.55 -4.21 16.98
N ILE A 303 -30.83 -3.05 17.56
CA ILE A 303 -30.54 -2.77 18.98
C ILE A 303 -31.43 -3.57 19.95
N TYR A 304 -32.44 -4.28 19.46
CA TYR A 304 -33.33 -5.13 20.26
C TYR A 304 -32.95 -6.60 20.19
N GLY A 305 -31.98 -6.95 19.33
CA GLY A 305 -31.50 -8.32 19.18
C GLY A 305 -32.09 -9.09 18.00
N ASP A 306 -32.96 -8.47 17.21
CA ASP A 306 -33.59 -9.12 16.06
C ASP A 306 -32.69 -9.03 14.83
N THR A 307 -32.56 -10.13 14.08
CA THR A 307 -31.85 -10.14 12.78
C THR A 307 -32.68 -9.38 11.75
N VAL A 308 -32.17 -8.23 11.31
CA VAL A 308 -32.84 -7.36 10.33
C VAL A 308 -32.35 -7.53 8.90
N GLU A 309 -31.15 -8.11 8.74
CA GLU A 309 -30.58 -8.44 7.43
C GLU A 309 -29.59 -9.60 7.53
N THR A 310 -29.62 -10.50 6.56
CA THR A 310 -28.51 -11.41 6.24
C THR A 310 -27.92 -10.97 4.92
N VAL A 311 -26.68 -10.49 4.95
CA VAL A 311 -25.96 -10.03 3.78
C VAL A 311 -25.41 -11.24 3.05
N LEU A 312 -25.87 -11.47 1.83
CA LEU A 312 -25.51 -12.62 1.00
C LEU A 312 -24.52 -12.21 -0.10
N ALA A 313 -23.70 -13.15 -0.53
CA ALA A 313 -22.85 -13.00 -1.72
C ALA A 313 -23.73 -12.91 -2.98
N PRO A 314 -23.72 -11.81 -3.75
CA PRO A 314 -24.53 -11.68 -4.95
C PRO A 314 -23.96 -12.47 -6.14
N GLU A 315 -22.65 -12.72 -6.12
CA GLU A 315 -21.90 -13.46 -7.15
C GLU A 315 -20.86 -14.38 -6.49
N PRO A 316 -20.40 -15.43 -7.19
CA PRO A 316 -19.24 -16.21 -6.71
C PRO A 316 -17.96 -15.37 -6.75
N GLY A 317 -17.06 -15.60 -5.81
CA GLY A 317 -15.78 -14.89 -5.74
C GLY A 317 -15.01 -15.23 -4.48
N VAL A 318 -13.97 -14.46 -4.19
CA VAL A 318 -13.17 -14.58 -2.96
C VAL A 318 -13.51 -13.41 -2.03
N PHE A 319 -13.79 -13.67 -0.75
CA PHE A 319 -14.08 -12.65 0.23
C PHE A 319 -12.77 -11.96 0.66
N VAL A 320 -12.44 -10.83 0.03
CA VAL A 320 -11.13 -10.19 0.17
C VAL A 320 -11.08 -9.04 1.16
N ARG A 321 -12.24 -8.40 1.47
CA ARG A 321 -12.31 -7.30 2.43
C ARG A 321 -13.57 -7.38 3.28
N ALA A 322 -13.41 -7.28 4.60
CA ALA A 322 -14.49 -7.15 5.57
C ALA A 322 -14.50 -5.77 6.21
N THR A 323 -15.68 -5.30 6.60
CA THR A 323 -15.83 -4.24 7.59
C THR A 323 -15.69 -4.84 8.98
N THR A 324 -14.85 -4.23 9.82
CA THR A 324 -14.55 -4.67 11.19
C THR A 324 -15.22 -3.81 12.26
N LEU A 325 -15.82 -2.67 11.86
CA LEU A 325 -16.68 -1.89 12.75
C LEU A 325 -17.90 -2.72 13.18
N SER A 326 -18.20 -2.66 14.47
CA SER A 326 -19.33 -3.41 15.06
C SER A 326 -20.69 -2.84 14.70
N THR A 327 -20.75 -1.63 14.16
CA THR A 327 -21.98 -0.96 13.73
C THR A 327 -21.92 -0.64 12.25
N VAL A 328 -23.08 -0.70 11.61
CA VAL A 328 -23.22 -0.36 10.19
C VAL A 328 -24.54 0.38 9.97
N SER A 329 -24.50 1.38 9.09
CA SER A 329 -25.70 2.09 8.62
C SER A 329 -26.11 1.61 7.22
N THR A 330 -27.34 1.87 6.83
CA THR A 330 -27.79 1.63 5.45
C THR A 330 -26.88 2.35 4.43
N GLY A 331 -26.44 1.63 3.40
CA GLY A 331 -25.55 2.12 2.36
C GLY A 331 -24.06 1.97 2.66
N GLU A 332 -23.67 1.66 3.90
CA GLU A 332 -22.26 1.42 4.23
C GLU A 332 -21.78 0.08 3.69
N ARG A 333 -20.47 0.03 3.36
CA ARG A 333 -19.86 -1.19 2.82
C ARG A 333 -19.66 -2.20 3.94
N VAL A 334 -20.17 -3.41 3.73
CA VAL A 334 -20.02 -4.55 4.66
C VAL A 334 -18.87 -5.47 4.23
N ALA A 335 -18.80 -5.74 2.94
CA ALA A 335 -17.91 -6.73 2.38
C ALA A 335 -17.40 -6.28 0.99
N THR A 336 -16.31 -6.90 0.54
CA THR A 336 -15.87 -6.83 -0.85
C THR A 336 -15.48 -8.22 -1.31
N LEU A 337 -16.01 -8.66 -2.43
CA LEU A 337 -15.57 -9.86 -3.14
C LEU A 337 -14.59 -9.47 -4.24
N GLY A 338 -13.57 -10.30 -4.45
CA GLY A 338 -12.76 -10.31 -5.64
C GLY A 338 -13.33 -11.32 -6.63
N LEU A 339 -13.78 -10.86 -7.79
CA LEU A 339 -14.31 -11.74 -8.85
C LEU A 339 -13.15 -12.37 -9.63
N LEU A 340 -13.21 -13.69 -9.86
CA LEU A 340 -12.18 -14.49 -10.54
C LEU A 340 -12.20 -14.37 -12.06
#